data_037a9c8e479879aa76ced2e46eac8526
#
_entry.id   037a9c8e479879aa76ced2e46eac8526
#
_cell.length_a   1.000
_cell.length_b   1.000
_cell.length_c   1.000
_cell.angle_alpha   90.00
_cell.angle_beta   90.00
_cell.angle_gamma   90.00
#
_symmetry.space_group_name_H-M   'P 1'
#
loop_
_entity.id
_entity.type
_entity.pdbx_description
1 polymer ?
#
loop_
_entity_poly.entity_id
_entity_poly.type
_entity_poly.pdbx_seq_one_letter_code
_entity_poly.pdbx_strand_id
1 'polypeptide(L)'
;TVVAATKLQDKAKSIIAIYDGSYFGAAARDDFQSVQRNFPDYRFAGIDLSQLDKEQFLQSLKDIGKESILIYMNASEYKDGNIYPKEQMEKMILKEVNTPVYGYFMDENYPGFIGGRVFDYRSMAEEAARLLGSVLSGKVEISKEPMKEDSHSELLFSKRILSAYHLSLKRLPKDAVLDDGISDLWTEYREIILIVLLPFWVLFLFSFAFLFSRMRSKKLFRILEEENDHLAVEQDQLSHRLRYDYLTELLNRQTALSSMEELLKGHTDFSCVLVDIDNLKELNELRGYETGDLYLSAVANRLKLMEKEYGAVASRYGGDEFLIIFPGAIL
;
A
#
# COMPACT_ATOMS: atom_id res chain seq x y z
N THR A 1 -14.21 33.49 -25.75
CA THR A 1 -13.69 32.33 -26.49
C THR A 1 -12.92 32.73 -27.74
N VAL A 2 -13.54 33.48 -28.71
CA VAL A 2 -12.92 33.84 -30.02
C VAL A 2 -11.58 34.56 -29.87
N VAL A 3 -11.51 35.61 -29.01
CA VAL A 3 -10.27 36.36 -28.74
C VAL A 3 -9.13 35.45 -28.26
N ALA A 4 -9.42 34.49 -27.39
CA ALA A 4 -8.43 33.55 -26.91
C ALA A 4 -7.98 32.56 -28.02
N ALA A 5 -8.94 32.07 -28.79
CA ALA A 5 -8.69 31.13 -29.89
C ALA A 5 -7.81 31.76 -30.99
N THR A 6 -8.05 33.01 -31.38
CA THR A 6 -7.26 33.72 -32.38
C THR A 6 -5.82 33.99 -31.91
N LYS A 7 -5.63 34.26 -30.61
CA LYS A 7 -4.27 34.38 -30.03
C LYS A 7 -3.52 33.06 -29.97
N LEU A 8 -4.21 31.96 -29.68
CA LEU A 8 -3.63 30.63 -29.61
C LEU A 8 -3.27 30.09 -30.99
N GLN A 9 -4.17 30.25 -31.95
CA GLN A 9 -4.01 29.80 -33.35
C GLN A 9 -3.77 30.99 -34.30
N ASP A 10 -2.64 31.67 -34.14
CA ASP A 10 -2.26 32.88 -34.93
C ASP A 10 -2.12 32.65 -36.42
N LYS A 11 -2.06 31.41 -36.87
CA LYS A 11 -2.00 31.01 -38.30
C LYS A 11 -3.37 30.70 -38.90
N ALA A 12 -4.41 30.73 -38.10
CA ALA A 12 -5.74 30.42 -38.56
C ALA A 12 -6.22 31.54 -39.52
N LYS A 13 -6.97 31.15 -40.55
CA LYS A 13 -7.54 32.01 -41.55
C LYS A 13 -9.08 32.02 -41.51
N SER A 14 -9.66 31.03 -40.86
CA SER A 14 -11.12 30.90 -40.75
C SER A 14 -11.55 30.58 -39.35
N ILE A 15 -12.75 31.01 -39.00
CA ILE A 15 -13.43 30.72 -37.77
C ILE A 15 -14.75 30.04 -38.15
N ILE A 16 -14.94 28.81 -37.69
CA ILE A 16 -16.08 27.97 -38.03
C ILE A 16 -16.87 27.71 -36.76
N ALA A 17 -18.16 27.95 -36.75
CA ALA A 17 -19.02 27.63 -35.64
C ALA A 17 -19.99 26.50 -35.99
N ILE A 18 -20.24 25.59 -35.04
CA ILE A 18 -21.24 24.53 -35.13
C ILE A 18 -22.42 24.91 -34.24
N TYR A 19 -23.60 25.04 -34.81
CA TYR A 19 -24.85 25.36 -34.09
C TYR A 19 -26.02 24.61 -34.73
N ASP A 20 -27.19 24.66 -34.11
CA ASP A 20 -28.43 24.06 -34.59
C ASP A 20 -29.58 25.08 -34.67
N GLY A 21 -30.80 24.61 -35.06
CA GLY A 21 -32.00 25.41 -35.15
C GLY A 21 -32.75 25.59 -33.84
N SER A 22 -32.25 25.06 -32.72
CA SER A 22 -32.87 25.25 -31.40
C SER A 22 -32.84 26.71 -30.96
N TYR A 23 -33.64 27.06 -29.97
CA TYR A 23 -33.65 28.41 -29.41
C TYR A 23 -32.25 28.88 -29.00
N PHE A 24 -31.49 28.00 -28.32
CA PHE A 24 -30.12 28.31 -27.93
C PHE A 24 -29.13 28.33 -29.10
N GLY A 25 -29.29 27.42 -30.07
CA GLY A 25 -28.47 27.41 -31.28
C GLY A 25 -28.69 28.64 -32.16
N ALA A 26 -29.94 29.14 -32.27
CA ALA A 26 -30.24 30.39 -32.99
C ALA A 26 -29.60 31.59 -32.29
N ALA A 27 -29.72 31.70 -30.96
CA ALA A 27 -29.08 32.77 -30.20
C ALA A 27 -27.54 32.72 -30.34
N ALA A 28 -26.94 31.53 -30.24
CA ALA A 28 -25.51 31.33 -30.43
C ALA A 28 -25.05 31.73 -31.85
N ARG A 29 -25.82 31.42 -32.88
CA ARG A 29 -25.57 31.88 -34.26
C ARG A 29 -25.56 33.40 -34.34
N ASP A 30 -26.56 34.08 -33.76
CA ASP A 30 -26.65 35.53 -33.81
C ASP A 30 -25.47 36.18 -33.07
N ASP A 31 -25.03 35.63 -31.94
CA ASP A 31 -23.85 36.06 -31.23
C ASP A 31 -22.58 35.85 -32.11
N PHE A 32 -22.45 34.70 -32.75
CA PHE A 32 -21.33 34.40 -33.64
C PHE A 32 -21.27 35.41 -34.83
N GLN A 33 -22.39 35.75 -35.43
CA GLN A 33 -22.47 36.73 -36.50
C GLN A 33 -22.10 38.14 -36.00
N SER A 34 -22.52 38.48 -34.79
CA SER A 34 -22.17 39.79 -34.20
C SER A 34 -20.69 39.99 -34.00
N VAL A 35 -19.99 38.92 -33.58
CA VAL A 35 -18.56 38.91 -33.35
C VAL A 35 -17.76 39.06 -34.65
N GLN A 36 -18.28 38.61 -35.78
CA GLN A 36 -17.58 38.68 -37.08
C GLN A 36 -17.07 40.08 -37.40
N ARG A 37 -17.79 41.14 -37.06
CA ARG A 37 -17.39 42.53 -37.32
C ARG A 37 -16.08 42.93 -36.64
N ASN A 38 -15.74 42.25 -35.54
CA ASN A 38 -14.54 42.52 -34.77
C ASN A 38 -13.28 41.78 -35.26
N PHE A 39 -13.46 40.88 -36.25
CA PHE A 39 -12.38 40.05 -36.80
C PHE A 39 -12.40 40.04 -38.34
N PRO A 40 -12.16 41.21 -38.99
CA PRO A 40 -12.28 41.33 -40.44
C PRO A 40 -11.27 40.50 -41.25
N ASP A 41 -10.14 40.13 -40.62
CA ASP A 41 -9.09 39.38 -41.27
C ASP A 41 -9.39 37.84 -41.33
N TYR A 42 -10.48 37.40 -40.69
CA TYR A 42 -10.86 36.00 -40.68
C TYR A 42 -12.10 35.74 -41.56
N ARG A 43 -12.09 34.58 -42.24
CA ARG A 43 -13.30 34.09 -42.91
C ARG A 43 -14.19 33.38 -41.87
N PHE A 44 -15.40 33.84 -41.72
CA PHE A 44 -16.44 33.23 -40.86
C PHE A 44 -17.30 32.27 -41.66
N ALA A 45 -17.56 31.08 -41.12
CA ALA A 45 -18.46 30.08 -41.70
C ALA A 45 -19.24 29.38 -40.56
N GLY A 46 -20.47 28.99 -40.86
CA GLY A 46 -21.35 28.28 -39.95
C GLY A 46 -21.64 26.86 -40.46
N ILE A 47 -21.67 25.90 -39.60
CA ILE A 47 -22.19 24.56 -39.83
C ILE A 47 -23.51 24.48 -39.07
N ASP A 48 -24.62 24.64 -39.76
CA ASP A 48 -25.96 24.65 -39.21
C ASP A 48 -26.57 23.25 -39.30
N LEU A 49 -26.66 22.53 -38.17
CA LEU A 49 -27.19 21.18 -38.11
C LEU A 49 -28.64 21.09 -38.55
N SER A 50 -29.43 22.17 -38.38
CA SER A 50 -30.83 22.19 -38.80
C SER A 50 -31.01 22.07 -40.34
N GLN A 51 -29.93 22.27 -41.08
CA GLN A 51 -29.89 22.15 -42.55
C GLN A 51 -29.24 20.84 -43.04
N LEU A 52 -28.64 20.08 -42.18
CA LEU A 52 -27.82 18.91 -42.49
C LEU A 52 -28.37 17.64 -41.87
N ASP A 53 -28.23 16.53 -42.58
CA ASP A 53 -28.29 15.21 -41.95
C ASP A 53 -26.93 14.81 -41.35
N LYS A 54 -26.91 13.68 -40.66
CA LYS A 54 -25.68 13.18 -39.99
C LYS A 54 -24.52 12.96 -40.95
N GLU A 55 -24.77 12.40 -42.13
CA GLU A 55 -23.72 12.12 -43.11
C GLU A 55 -23.10 13.39 -43.69
N GLN A 56 -23.97 14.35 -44.00
CA GLN A 56 -23.58 15.68 -44.49
C GLN A 56 -22.78 16.44 -43.42
N PHE A 57 -23.20 16.33 -42.13
CA PHE A 57 -22.45 16.92 -41.02
C PHE A 57 -21.07 16.31 -40.88
N LEU A 58 -20.95 14.96 -40.85
CA LEU A 58 -19.64 14.28 -40.77
C LEU A 58 -18.73 14.64 -41.94
N GLN A 59 -19.28 14.80 -43.15
CA GLN A 59 -18.52 15.25 -44.28
C GLN A 59 -18.04 16.70 -44.12
N SER A 60 -18.88 17.59 -43.62
CA SER A 60 -18.52 18.99 -43.34
C SER A 60 -17.40 19.10 -42.31
N LEU A 61 -17.35 18.20 -41.33
CA LEU A 61 -16.27 18.15 -40.35
C LEU A 61 -14.92 17.72 -40.98
N LYS A 62 -14.92 16.76 -41.91
CA LYS A 62 -13.72 16.32 -42.63
C LYS A 62 -13.13 17.41 -43.51
N ASP A 63 -13.99 18.29 -44.02
CA ASP A 63 -13.56 19.38 -44.90
C ASP A 63 -12.93 20.56 -44.12
N ILE A 64 -12.93 20.52 -42.78
CA ILE A 64 -12.31 21.53 -41.94
C ILE A 64 -10.78 21.45 -42.02
N GLY A 65 -10.17 22.48 -42.56
CA GLY A 65 -8.71 22.57 -42.67
C GLY A 65 -8.05 22.89 -41.33
N LYS A 66 -6.77 22.50 -41.21
CA LYS A 66 -5.95 22.76 -39.99
C LYS A 66 -5.75 24.24 -39.63
N GLU A 67 -5.92 25.15 -40.62
CA GLU A 67 -5.84 26.59 -40.41
C GLU A 67 -7.21 27.21 -40.02
N SER A 68 -8.08 26.39 -39.40
CA SER A 68 -9.41 26.81 -38.93
C SER A 68 -9.49 26.76 -37.43
N ILE A 69 -10.15 27.75 -36.83
CA ILE A 69 -10.62 27.74 -35.43
C ILE A 69 -12.04 27.16 -35.46
N LEU A 70 -12.25 26.07 -34.74
CA LEU A 70 -13.56 25.43 -34.64
C LEU A 70 -14.18 25.69 -33.29
N ILE A 71 -15.41 26.23 -33.27
CA ILE A 71 -16.17 26.56 -32.09
C ILE A 71 -17.44 25.74 -32.05
N TYR A 72 -17.61 24.93 -31.03
CA TYR A 72 -18.87 24.22 -30.78
C TYR A 72 -19.79 25.08 -29.92
N MET A 73 -20.98 25.37 -30.45
CA MET A 73 -21.95 26.29 -29.88
C MET A 73 -23.27 25.60 -29.53
N ASN A 74 -23.17 24.49 -28.81
CA ASN A 74 -24.32 23.74 -28.29
C ASN A 74 -25.29 23.24 -29.37
N ALA A 75 -24.79 22.44 -30.30
CA ALA A 75 -25.58 21.87 -31.39
C ALA A 75 -25.87 20.40 -31.13
N SER A 76 -27.15 20.00 -31.16
CA SER A 76 -27.58 18.62 -30.86
C SER A 76 -28.65 18.09 -31.82
N GLU A 77 -29.41 18.96 -32.48
CA GLU A 77 -30.56 18.62 -33.32
C GLU A 77 -30.25 18.78 -34.83
N TYR A 78 -30.52 17.71 -35.57
CA TYR A 78 -30.33 17.65 -37.01
C TYR A 78 -31.61 17.99 -37.79
N LYS A 79 -31.50 18.20 -39.09
CA LYS A 79 -32.59 18.49 -40.03
C LYS A 79 -33.75 17.49 -39.97
N ASP A 80 -33.46 16.23 -39.69
CA ASP A 80 -34.43 15.14 -39.61
C ASP A 80 -35.10 15.02 -38.23
N GLY A 81 -34.82 15.97 -37.30
CA GLY A 81 -35.35 16.00 -35.95
C GLY A 81 -34.65 15.01 -34.99
N ASN A 82 -33.61 14.33 -35.45
CA ASN A 82 -32.82 13.49 -34.55
C ASN A 82 -31.97 14.33 -33.62
N ILE A 83 -32.09 14.04 -32.31
CA ILE A 83 -31.33 14.72 -31.26
C ILE A 83 -30.26 13.76 -30.72
N TYR A 84 -29.02 14.19 -30.74
CA TYR A 84 -27.92 13.43 -30.15
C TYR A 84 -27.49 14.07 -28.84
N PRO A 85 -27.29 13.24 -27.79
CA PRO A 85 -26.72 13.73 -26.54
C PRO A 85 -25.38 14.41 -26.78
N LYS A 86 -25.12 15.48 -26.03
CA LYS A 86 -23.92 16.30 -26.11
C LYS A 86 -22.63 15.49 -26.18
N GLU A 87 -22.48 14.50 -25.30
CA GLU A 87 -21.29 13.61 -25.26
C GLU A 87 -21.10 12.81 -26.56
N GLN A 88 -22.19 12.44 -27.25
CA GLN A 88 -22.11 11.77 -28.52
C GLN A 88 -21.69 12.74 -29.62
N MET A 89 -22.23 13.97 -29.61
CA MET A 89 -21.84 15.03 -30.56
C MET A 89 -20.36 15.36 -30.41
N GLU A 90 -19.87 15.52 -29.18
CA GLU A 90 -18.47 15.78 -28.90
C GLU A 90 -17.58 14.66 -29.44
N LYS A 91 -17.90 13.40 -29.15
CA LYS A 91 -17.15 12.24 -29.66
C LYS A 91 -17.13 12.18 -31.20
N MET A 92 -18.24 12.50 -31.83
CA MET A 92 -18.31 12.54 -33.29
C MET A 92 -17.42 13.65 -33.86
N ILE A 93 -17.50 14.86 -33.30
CA ILE A 93 -16.68 15.99 -33.73
C ILE A 93 -15.20 15.68 -33.55
N LEU A 94 -14.80 15.29 -32.33
CA LEU A 94 -13.40 15.03 -32.00
C LEU A 94 -12.77 13.87 -32.81
N LYS A 95 -13.58 12.94 -33.27
CA LYS A 95 -13.13 11.83 -34.13
C LYS A 95 -12.79 12.26 -35.54
N GLU A 96 -13.53 13.22 -36.10
CA GLU A 96 -13.45 13.59 -37.52
C GLU A 96 -12.55 14.82 -37.75
N VAL A 97 -12.37 15.69 -36.74
CA VAL A 97 -11.57 16.93 -36.91
C VAL A 97 -10.12 16.78 -36.46
N ASN A 98 -9.22 17.44 -37.17
CA ASN A 98 -7.78 17.51 -36.83
C ASN A 98 -7.36 18.90 -36.35
N THR A 99 -8.30 19.70 -35.86
CA THR A 99 -8.06 21.03 -35.31
C THR A 99 -8.61 21.11 -33.89
N PRO A 100 -8.04 21.94 -32.99
CA PRO A 100 -8.59 22.12 -31.65
C PRO A 100 -10.03 22.62 -31.71
N VAL A 101 -10.89 22.07 -30.86
CA VAL A 101 -12.29 22.48 -30.74
C VAL A 101 -12.44 23.35 -29.47
N TYR A 102 -13.00 24.53 -29.64
CA TYR A 102 -13.32 25.43 -28.53
C TYR A 102 -14.80 25.32 -28.18
N GLY A 103 -15.13 25.45 -26.90
CA GLY A 103 -16.51 25.52 -26.45
C GLY A 103 -17.01 26.98 -26.30
N TYR A 104 -18.28 27.23 -26.58
CA TYR A 104 -18.90 28.53 -26.37
C TYR A 104 -19.62 28.61 -25.03
N PHE A 105 -20.43 27.61 -24.69
CA PHE A 105 -21.05 27.43 -23.38
C PHE A 105 -20.62 26.08 -22.84
N MET A 106 -19.63 26.06 -21.95
CA MET A 106 -19.14 24.84 -21.39
C MET A 106 -19.62 24.67 -19.95
N ASP A 107 -20.06 23.49 -19.60
CA ASP A 107 -20.10 23.02 -18.23
C ASP A 107 -18.72 22.46 -17.87
N GLU A 108 -18.42 22.27 -16.60
CA GLU A 108 -17.07 21.90 -16.09
C GLU A 108 -16.47 20.60 -16.68
N ASN A 109 -17.22 19.82 -17.47
CA ASN A 109 -16.79 18.51 -18.00
C ASN A 109 -16.76 18.46 -19.53
N TYR A 110 -15.64 18.90 -20.14
CA TYR A 110 -15.38 18.76 -21.58
C TYR A 110 -14.03 18.03 -21.82
N PRO A 111 -13.98 16.71 -21.73
CA PRO A 111 -12.72 15.98 -21.74
C PRO A 111 -11.94 16.07 -23.07
N GLY A 112 -12.54 16.53 -24.15
CA GLY A 112 -11.94 16.58 -25.49
C GLY A 112 -11.73 17.97 -26.09
N PHE A 113 -12.35 19.01 -25.56
CA PHE A 113 -12.21 20.37 -26.09
C PHE A 113 -11.05 21.09 -25.44
N ILE A 114 -10.45 22.01 -26.18
CA ILE A 114 -9.28 22.74 -25.70
C ILE A 114 -9.62 23.72 -24.59
N GLY A 115 -10.84 24.23 -24.57
CA GLY A 115 -11.34 25.18 -23.60
C GLY A 115 -12.27 26.21 -24.20
N GLY A 116 -12.67 27.14 -23.40
CA GLY A 116 -13.59 28.24 -23.76
C GLY A 116 -14.07 28.98 -22.55
N ARG A 117 -15.19 29.73 -22.72
CA ARG A 117 -15.84 30.37 -21.60
C ARG A 117 -16.79 29.37 -20.91
N VAL A 118 -16.58 29.18 -19.63
CA VAL A 118 -17.32 28.27 -18.77
C VAL A 118 -18.15 29.08 -17.79
N PHE A 119 -19.41 28.68 -17.56
CA PHE A 119 -20.26 29.28 -16.55
C PHE A 119 -20.19 28.49 -15.25
N ASP A 120 -19.89 29.19 -14.17
CA ASP A 120 -19.98 28.64 -12.81
C ASP A 120 -21.43 28.69 -12.32
N TYR A 121 -22.21 27.67 -12.69
CA TYR A 121 -23.62 27.55 -12.28
C TYR A 121 -23.77 27.49 -10.75
N ARG A 122 -22.78 27.03 -10.02
CA ARG A 122 -22.82 26.97 -8.56
C ARG A 122 -22.77 28.38 -7.97
N SER A 123 -21.79 29.19 -8.36
CA SER A 123 -21.69 30.58 -7.92
C SER A 123 -22.91 31.42 -8.35
N MET A 124 -23.44 31.18 -9.55
CA MET A 124 -24.71 31.82 -10.02
C MET A 124 -25.87 31.42 -9.12
N ALA A 125 -26.04 30.15 -8.78
CA ALA A 125 -27.12 29.70 -7.90
C ALA A 125 -26.98 30.24 -6.47
N GLU A 126 -25.77 30.30 -5.93
CA GLU A 126 -25.48 30.87 -4.61
C GLU A 126 -25.77 32.37 -4.56
N GLU A 127 -25.46 33.12 -5.62
CA GLU A 127 -25.78 34.54 -5.69
C GLU A 127 -27.28 34.76 -5.84
N ALA A 128 -27.94 33.98 -6.69
CA ALA A 128 -29.42 34.04 -6.82
C ALA A 128 -30.12 33.72 -5.48
N ALA A 129 -29.63 32.72 -4.74
CA ALA A 129 -30.16 32.39 -3.42
C ALA A 129 -29.95 33.52 -2.40
N ARG A 130 -28.78 34.16 -2.41
CA ARG A 130 -28.49 35.32 -1.55
C ARG A 130 -29.39 36.55 -1.89
N LEU A 131 -29.55 36.81 -3.17
CA LEU A 131 -30.42 37.89 -3.64
C LEU A 131 -31.87 37.62 -3.22
N LEU A 132 -32.38 36.42 -3.46
CA LEU A 132 -33.72 36.00 -3.03
C LEU A 132 -33.90 36.16 -1.51
N GLY A 133 -32.94 35.73 -0.70
CA GLY A 133 -32.98 35.92 0.76
C GLY A 133 -33.00 37.37 1.17
N SER A 134 -32.30 38.24 0.44
CA SER A 134 -32.29 39.69 0.67
C SER A 134 -33.64 40.37 0.29
N VAL A 135 -34.25 39.94 -0.79
CA VAL A 135 -35.58 40.39 -1.23
C VAL A 135 -36.66 39.95 -0.23
N LEU A 136 -36.65 38.66 0.17
CA LEU A 136 -37.65 38.14 1.11
C LEU A 136 -37.52 38.75 2.51
N SER A 137 -36.34 39.18 2.91
CA SER A 137 -36.12 39.90 4.17
C SER A 137 -36.40 41.41 4.09
N GLY A 138 -36.83 41.90 2.94
CA GLY A 138 -37.16 43.34 2.71
C GLY A 138 -35.94 44.25 2.67
N LYS A 139 -34.72 43.70 2.55
CA LYS A 139 -33.45 44.46 2.49
C LYS A 139 -33.20 45.03 1.10
N VAL A 140 -33.73 44.40 0.07
CA VAL A 140 -33.52 44.74 -1.33
C VAL A 140 -34.86 44.74 -2.07
N GLU A 141 -35.09 45.76 -2.89
CA GLU A 141 -36.25 45.87 -3.79
C GLU A 141 -35.76 45.50 -5.20
N ILE A 142 -36.26 44.41 -5.73
CA ILE A 142 -35.78 43.80 -6.99
C ILE A 142 -35.92 44.75 -8.19
N SER A 143 -36.93 45.64 -8.15
CA SER A 143 -37.16 46.66 -9.21
C SER A 143 -36.08 47.73 -9.29
N LYS A 144 -35.25 47.86 -8.26
CA LYS A 144 -34.18 48.86 -8.16
C LYS A 144 -32.78 48.25 -8.33
N GLU A 145 -32.69 46.92 -8.36
CA GLU A 145 -31.42 46.27 -8.61
C GLU A 145 -31.09 46.31 -10.09
N PRO A 146 -29.89 46.78 -10.46
CA PRO A 146 -29.45 46.74 -11.84
C PRO A 146 -29.26 45.30 -12.29
N MET A 147 -29.62 45.01 -13.53
CA MET A 147 -29.26 43.73 -14.15
C MET A 147 -27.74 43.61 -14.17
N LYS A 148 -27.18 42.70 -13.39
CA LYS A 148 -25.72 42.48 -13.35
C LYS A 148 -25.30 41.79 -14.61
N GLU A 149 -24.27 42.32 -15.28
CA GLU A 149 -23.59 41.59 -16.32
C GLU A 149 -22.91 40.37 -15.73
N ASP A 150 -22.82 39.31 -16.53
CA ASP A 150 -22.29 37.99 -16.15
C ASP A 150 -20.89 38.07 -15.53
N SER A 151 -20.82 37.99 -14.21
CA SER A 151 -19.58 37.98 -13.42
C SER A 151 -19.08 36.56 -13.09
N HIS A 152 -19.87 35.54 -13.46
CA HIS A 152 -19.61 34.14 -13.06
C HIS A 152 -19.14 33.26 -14.22
N SER A 153 -18.49 33.83 -15.21
CA SER A 153 -17.93 33.08 -16.32
C SER A 153 -16.42 33.22 -16.33
N GLU A 154 -15.75 32.09 -16.49
CA GLU A 154 -14.30 31.98 -16.54
C GLU A 154 -13.83 31.51 -17.92
N LEU A 155 -12.60 31.86 -18.29
CA LEU A 155 -11.92 31.25 -19.43
C LEU A 155 -11.13 30.05 -18.94
N LEU A 156 -11.65 28.85 -19.18
CA LEU A 156 -11.02 27.59 -18.76
C LEU A 156 -10.38 26.89 -19.95
N PHE A 157 -9.14 26.44 -19.79
CA PHE A 157 -8.41 25.73 -20.83
C PHE A 157 -7.71 24.48 -20.30
N SER A 158 -7.80 23.39 -21.05
CA SER A 158 -7.11 22.14 -20.73
C SER A 158 -5.63 22.19 -21.12
N LYS A 159 -4.77 22.15 -20.13
CA LYS A 159 -3.31 22.12 -20.34
C LYS A 159 -2.87 20.89 -21.13
N ARG A 160 -3.53 19.76 -20.94
CA ARG A 160 -3.28 18.51 -21.66
C ARG A 160 -3.54 18.68 -23.15
N ILE A 161 -4.69 19.25 -23.53
CA ILE A 161 -5.08 19.41 -24.94
C ILE A 161 -4.28 20.51 -25.59
N LEU A 162 -3.99 21.63 -24.90
CA LEU A 162 -3.08 22.66 -25.39
C LEU A 162 -1.71 22.06 -25.77
N SER A 163 -1.18 21.19 -24.91
CA SER A 163 0.10 20.52 -25.17
C SER A 163 0.03 19.55 -26.34
N ALA A 164 -1.07 18.80 -26.48
CA ALA A 164 -1.29 17.86 -27.58
C ALA A 164 -1.31 18.54 -28.94
N TYR A 165 -1.86 19.76 -29.01
CA TYR A 165 -1.88 20.58 -30.23
C TYR A 165 -0.69 21.54 -30.37
N HIS A 166 0.32 21.42 -29.48
CA HIS A 166 1.53 22.27 -29.46
C HIS A 166 1.23 23.77 -29.36
N LEU A 167 0.18 24.15 -28.67
CA LEU A 167 -0.22 25.55 -28.48
C LEU A 167 0.44 26.15 -27.24
N SER A 168 0.95 27.36 -27.37
CA SER A 168 1.75 28.00 -26.33
C SER A 168 0.86 28.59 -25.23
N LEU A 169 1.06 28.16 -23.97
CA LEU A 169 0.42 28.70 -22.78
C LEU A 169 0.65 30.21 -22.61
N LYS A 170 1.77 30.75 -23.12
CA LYS A 170 2.08 32.18 -23.04
C LYS A 170 1.14 33.08 -23.84
N ARG A 171 0.36 32.50 -24.77
CA ARG A 171 -0.60 33.22 -25.62
C ARG A 171 -2.00 33.30 -25.01
N LEU A 172 -2.23 32.57 -23.92
CA LEU A 172 -3.50 32.66 -23.20
C LEU A 172 -3.70 34.03 -22.57
N PRO A 173 -4.96 34.49 -22.47
CA PRO A 173 -5.30 35.64 -21.63
C PRO A 173 -4.82 35.45 -20.20
N LYS A 174 -4.51 36.57 -19.51
CA LYS A 174 -4.00 36.51 -18.12
C LYS A 174 -5.02 36.01 -17.09
N ASP A 175 -6.28 36.14 -17.43
CA ASP A 175 -7.45 35.70 -16.67
C ASP A 175 -7.88 34.26 -16.99
N ALA A 176 -7.16 33.58 -17.88
CA ALA A 176 -7.46 32.19 -18.21
C ALA A 176 -7.01 31.23 -17.08
N VAL A 177 -7.91 30.38 -16.69
CA VAL A 177 -7.66 29.28 -15.73
C VAL A 177 -7.22 28.04 -16.49
N LEU A 178 -6.21 27.35 -15.98
CA LEU A 178 -5.73 26.09 -16.56
C LEU A 178 -6.24 24.92 -15.74
N ASP A 179 -6.90 24.01 -16.43
CA ASP A 179 -7.23 22.70 -15.87
C ASP A 179 -6.09 21.71 -16.18
N ASP A 180 -5.53 21.13 -15.14
CA ASP A 180 -4.44 20.15 -15.22
C ASP A 180 -4.94 18.74 -15.58
N GLY A 181 -6.25 18.52 -15.68
CA GLY A 181 -6.87 17.25 -16.08
C GLY A 181 -6.72 16.09 -15.06
N ILE A 182 -6.22 16.39 -13.86
CA ILE A 182 -6.06 15.36 -12.80
C ILE A 182 -7.42 14.95 -12.25
N SER A 183 -8.37 15.89 -12.17
CA SER A 183 -9.76 15.66 -11.77
C SER A 183 -10.46 14.69 -12.72
N ASP A 184 -10.18 14.78 -14.02
CA ASP A 184 -10.85 13.98 -15.05
C ASP A 184 -10.41 12.51 -14.96
N LEU A 185 -9.12 12.25 -14.75
CA LEU A 185 -8.60 10.89 -14.56
C LEU A 185 -9.19 10.23 -13.32
N TRP A 186 -9.34 10.98 -12.22
CA TRP A 186 -9.93 10.45 -11.01
C TRP A 186 -11.43 10.16 -11.17
N THR A 187 -12.20 11.07 -11.81
CA THR A 187 -13.64 10.89 -12.03
C THR A 187 -13.94 9.77 -13.03
N GLU A 188 -13.13 9.61 -14.07
CA GLU A 188 -13.31 8.59 -15.11
C GLU A 188 -12.86 7.20 -14.65
N TYR A 189 -11.76 7.10 -13.89
CA TYR A 189 -11.15 5.80 -13.56
C TYR A 189 -11.24 5.43 -12.07
N ARG A 190 -11.89 6.24 -11.22
CA ARG A 190 -11.96 5.98 -9.77
C ARG A 190 -12.44 4.58 -9.42
N GLU A 191 -13.45 4.08 -10.12
CA GLU A 191 -14.00 2.75 -9.85
C GLU A 191 -13.04 1.65 -10.27
N ILE A 192 -12.37 1.79 -11.41
CA ILE A 192 -11.33 0.87 -11.87
C ILE A 192 -10.14 0.90 -10.92
N ILE A 193 -9.72 2.10 -10.51
CA ILE A 193 -8.61 2.29 -9.55
C ILE A 193 -8.95 1.63 -8.23
N LEU A 194 -10.17 1.80 -7.71
CA LEU A 194 -10.61 1.17 -6.47
C LEU A 194 -10.68 -0.37 -6.59
N ILE A 195 -11.23 -0.89 -7.71
CA ILE A 195 -11.30 -2.33 -7.97
C ILE A 195 -9.91 -2.97 -8.03
N VAL A 196 -8.92 -2.27 -8.58
CA VAL A 196 -7.54 -2.77 -8.71
C VAL A 196 -6.75 -2.59 -7.42
N LEU A 197 -6.82 -1.41 -6.79
CA LEU A 197 -6.01 -1.10 -5.60
C LEU A 197 -6.50 -1.82 -4.34
N LEU A 198 -7.80 -2.02 -4.17
CA LEU A 198 -8.35 -2.63 -2.97
C LEU A 198 -7.86 -4.08 -2.75
N PRO A 199 -7.91 -4.99 -3.76
CA PRO A 199 -7.33 -6.32 -3.63
C PRO A 199 -5.82 -6.29 -3.37
N PHE A 200 -5.10 -5.35 -3.98
CA PHE A 200 -3.66 -5.18 -3.78
C PHE A 200 -3.34 -4.80 -2.33
N TRP A 201 -4.11 -3.89 -1.73
CA TRP A 201 -3.99 -3.53 -0.32
C TRP A 201 -4.31 -4.69 0.63
N VAL A 202 -5.33 -5.46 0.32
CA VAL A 202 -5.69 -6.66 1.10
C VAL A 202 -4.57 -7.70 1.06
N LEU A 203 -4.01 -7.98 -0.13
CA LEU A 203 -2.87 -8.88 -0.30
C LEU A 203 -1.62 -8.38 0.42
N PHE A 204 -1.36 -7.08 0.36
CA PHE A 204 -0.25 -6.46 1.08
C PHE A 204 -0.38 -6.62 2.60
N LEU A 205 -1.56 -6.34 3.16
CA LEU A 205 -1.83 -6.51 4.58
C LEU A 205 -1.69 -7.98 5.01
N PHE A 206 -2.19 -8.90 4.18
CA PHE A 206 -2.08 -10.34 4.45
C PHE A 206 -0.62 -10.82 4.42
N SER A 207 0.14 -10.38 3.42
CA SER A 207 1.59 -10.66 3.31
C SER A 207 2.37 -10.08 4.48
N PHE A 208 2.06 -8.86 4.89
CA PHE A 208 2.68 -8.21 6.05
C PHE A 208 2.38 -8.95 7.36
N ALA A 209 1.11 -9.31 7.59
CA ALA A 209 0.70 -10.09 8.76
C ALA A 209 1.37 -11.46 8.79
N PHE A 210 1.47 -12.13 7.64
CA PHE A 210 2.15 -13.42 7.51
C PHE A 210 3.65 -13.32 7.83
N LEU A 211 4.35 -12.32 7.28
CA LEU A 211 5.76 -12.08 7.56
C LEU A 211 5.99 -11.77 9.04
N PHE A 212 5.15 -10.93 9.63
CA PHE A 212 5.22 -10.59 11.05
C PHE A 212 4.99 -11.80 11.95
N SER A 213 3.98 -12.62 11.64
CA SER A 213 3.71 -13.88 12.34
C SER A 213 4.91 -14.83 12.25
N ARG A 214 5.49 -14.98 11.06
CA ARG A 214 6.67 -15.84 10.85
C ARG A 214 7.89 -15.36 11.63
N MET A 215 8.12 -14.06 11.71
CA MET A 215 9.20 -13.49 12.52
C MET A 215 9.00 -13.75 14.01
N ARG A 216 7.76 -13.57 14.49
CA ARG A 216 7.38 -13.82 15.88
C ARG A 216 7.56 -15.31 16.25
N SER A 217 7.12 -16.22 15.38
CA SER A 217 7.28 -17.67 15.58
C SER A 217 8.75 -18.07 15.63
N LYS A 218 9.61 -17.55 14.75
CA LYS A 218 11.05 -17.82 14.78
C LYS A 218 11.72 -17.37 16.08
N LYS A 219 11.33 -16.22 16.60
CA LYS A 219 11.84 -15.72 17.88
C LYS A 219 11.42 -16.61 19.04
N LEU A 220 10.16 -17.04 19.05
CA LEU A 220 9.66 -17.95 20.08
C LEU A 220 10.34 -19.32 20.03
N PHE A 221 10.55 -19.86 18.81
CA PHE A 221 11.26 -21.12 18.63
C PHE A 221 12.69 -21.07 19.21
N ARG A 222 13.45 -20.01 18.97
CA ARG A 222 14.80 -19.84 19.52
C ARG A 222 14.79 -19.82 21.05
N ILE A 223 13.85 -19.09 21.64
CA ILE A 223 13.75 -19.00 23.11
C ILE A 223 13.44 -20.39 23.70
N LEU A 224 12.53 -21.15 23.08
CA LEU A 224 12.19 -22.50 23.54
C LEU A 224 13.37 -23.49 23.35
N GLU A 225 14.15 -23.35 22.29
CA GLU A 225 15.34 -24.16 22.04
C GLU A 225 16.40 -23.89 23.10
N GLU A 226 16.71 -22.61 23.38
CA GLU A 226 17.66 -22.21 24.44
C GLU A 226 17.20 -22.70 25.83
N GLU A 227 15.93 -22.64 26.14
CA GLU A 227 15.35 -23.10 27.42
C GLU A 227 15.43 -24.65 27.54
N ASN A 228 15.13 -25.37 26.45
CA ASN A 228 15.26 -26.82 26.40
C ASN A 228 16.73 -27.28 26.61
N ASP A 229 17.68 -26.62 25.96
CA ASP A 229 19.11 -26.94 26.13
C ASP A 229 19.56 -26.68 27.57
N HIS A 230 19.10 -25.56 28.16
CA HIS A 230 19.39 -25.26 29.57
C HIS A 230 18.80 -26.32 30.51
N LEU A 231 17.54 -26.72 30.31
CA LEU A 231 16.89 -27.76 31.10
C LEU A 231 17.59 -29.13 30.93
N ALA A 232 18.04 -29.46 29.74
CA ALA A 232 18.78 -30.71 29.49
C ALA A 232 20.10 -30.76 30.26
N VAL A 233 20.87 -29.66 30.27
CA VAL A 233 22.09 -29.52 31.05
C VAL A 233 21.84 -29.63 32.55
N GLU A 234 20.79 -28.94 33.04
CA GLU A 234 20.41 -28.98 34.46
C GLU A 234 19.96 -30.38 34.87
N GLN A 235 19.19 -31.06 34.04
CA GLN A 235 18.77 -32.45 34.27
C GLN A 235 19.98 -33.41 34.35
N ASP A 236 20.94 -33.23 33.45
CA ASP A 236 22.17 -34.04 33.45
C ASP A 236 22.98 -33.80 34.74
N GLN A 237 23.15 -32.55 35.15
CA GLN A 237 23.84 -32.20 36.39
C GLN A 237 23.13 -32.77 37.64
N LEU A 238 21.78 -32.67 37.64
CA LEU A 238 21.00 -33.25 38.75
C LEU A 238 21.12 -34.78 38.77
N SER A 239 21.03 -35.44 37.61
CA SER A 239 21.19 -36.89 37.49
C SER A 239 22.57 -37.34 37.95
N HIS A 240 23.62 -36.58 37.59
CA HIS A 240 24.97 -36.85 38.04
C HIS A 240 25.09 -36.73 39.56
N ARG A 241 24.58 -35.66 40.18
CA ARG A 241 24.61 -35.47 41.65
C ARG A 241 23.82 -36.56 42.41
N LEU A 242 22.74 -37.04 41.83
CA LEU A 242 21.95 -38.11 42.42
C LEU A 242 22.65 -39.48 42.42
N ARG A 243 23.58 -39.67 41.49
CA ARG A 243 24.26 -40.97 41.28
C ARG A 243 25.65 -41.03 41.84
N TYR A 244 26.39 -39.94 41.90
CA TYR A 244 27.79 -39.89 42.24
C TYR A 244 28.03 -39.13 43.55
N ASP A 245 29.09 -39.51 44.25
CA ASP A 245 29.62 -38.76 45.40
C ASP A 245 30.39 -37.54 44.87
N TYR A 246 30.12 -36.36 45.42
CA TYR A 246 30.62 -35.09 44.93
C TYR A 246 32.16 -34.90 45.06
N LEU A 247 32.78 -35.59 46.09
CA LEU A 247 34.21 -35.47 46.35
C LEU A 247 35.02 -36.47 45.52
N THR A 248 34.53 -37.70 45.45
CA THR A 248 35.29 -38.82 44.87
C THR A 248 34.89 -39.12 43.41
N GLU A 249 33.71 -38.64 42.99
CA GLU A 249 33.11 -38.97 41.69
C GLU A 249 32.93 -40.48 41.47
N LEU A 250 32.96 -41.27 42.51
CA LEU A 250 32.51 -42.66 42.50
C LEU A 250 30.97 -42.69 42.69
N LEU A 251 30.36 -43.83 42.42
CA LEU A 251 28.93 -43.97 42.73
C LEU A 251 28.69 -43.68 44.23
N ASN A 252 27.61 -43.04 44.53
CA ASN A 252 27.19 -42.86 45.92
C ASN A 252 26.57 -44.15 46.48
N ARG A 253 26.40 -44.23 47.79
CA ARG A 253 25.81 -45.36 48.46
C ARG A 253 24.50 -45.85 47.87
N GLN A 254 23.57 -44.89 47.57
CA GLN A 254 22.26 -45.23 47.09
C GLN A 254 22.33 -45.90 45.70
N THR A 255 23.14 -45.36 44.82
CA THR A 255 23.32 -45.92 43.46
C THR A 255 24.01 -47.29 43.53
N ALA A 256 24.98 -47.46 44.44
CA ALA A 256 25.64 -48.77 44.62
C ALA A 256 24.63 -49.85 45.10
N LEU A 257 23.79 -49.51 46.06
CA LEU A 257 22.74 -50.44 46.53
C LEU A 257 21.73 -50.76 45.44
N SER A 258 21.32 -49.77 44.63
CA SER A 258 20.44 -50.01 43.48
C SER A 258 21.12 -50.94 42.44
N SER A 259 22.43 -50.77 42.18
CA SER A 259 23.17 -51.66 41.29
C SER A 259 23.25 -53.10 41.83
N MET A 260 23.40 -53.27 43.12
CA MET A 260 23.34 -54.59 43.73
C MET A 260 21.94 -55.22 43.61
N GLU A 261 20.88 -54.44 43.82
CA GLU A 261 19.50 -54.91 43.64
C GLU A 261 19.22 -55.36 42.19
N GLU A 262 19.75 -54.62 41.21
CA GLU A 262 19.66 -54.98 39.80
C GLU A 262 20.37 -56.32 39.50
N LEU A 263 21.55 -56.51 40.03
CA LEU A 263 22.29 -57.79 39.90
C LEU A 263 21.50 -58.94 40.52
N LEU A 264 20.96 -58.77 41.73
CA LEU A 264 20.10 -59.76 42.41
C LEU A 264 18.86 -60.10 41.58
N LYS A 265 18.14 -59.09 41.06
CA LYS A 265 16.97 -59.31 40.21
C LYS A 265 17.34 -60.01 38.90
N GLY A 266 18.50 -59.74 38.37
CA GLY A 266 19.05 -60.40 37.17
C GLY A 266 19.61 -61.79 37.41
N HIS A 267 19.54 -62.29 38.65
CA HIS A 267 20.18 -63.57 39.04
C HIS A 267 21.65 -63.62 38.64
N THR A 268 22.38 -62.54 38.72
CA THR A 268 23.79 -62.44 38.41
C THR A 268 24.55 -62.55 39.71
N ASP A 269 25.42 -63.53 39.76
CA ASP A 269 26.35 -63.70 40.92
C ASP A 269 27.32 -62.53 40.99
N PHE A 270 27.58 -62.05 42.18
CA PHE A 270 28.50 -60.96 42.41
C PHE A 270 29.20 -61.11 43.78
N SER A 271 30.41 -60.57 43.90
CA SER A 271 31.11 -60.44 45.17
C SER A 271 31.24 -58.96 45.52
N CYS A 272 31.21 -58.68 46.83
CA CYS A 272 31.40 -57.33 47.38
C CYS A 272 32.60 -57.28 48.27
N VAL A 273 33.34 -56.18 48.12
CA VAL A 273 34.49 -55.88 49.01
C VAL A 273 34.18 -54.50 49.63
N LEU A 274 34.15 -54.45 50.97
CA LEU A 274 34.09 -53.22 51.71
C LEU A 274 35.49 -52.81 52.10
N VAL A 275 35.94 -51.64 51.80
CA VAL A 275 37.21 -51.02 52.10
C VAL A 275 37.03 -49.86 53.04
N ASP A 276 37.74 -49.82 54.12
CA ASP A 276 37.72 -48.74 55.11
C ASP A 276 39.11 -48.08 55.16
N ILE A 277 39.12 -46.73 55.34
CA ILE A 277 40.40 -46.00 55.42
C ILE A 277 40.79 -45.85 56.88
N ASP A 278 41.82 -46.57 57.32
CA ASP A 278 42.35 -46.50 58.68
C ASP A 278 42.85 -45.08 59.01
N ASN A 279 42.50 -44.63 60.22
CA ASN A 279 42.99 -43.40 60.85
C ASN A 279 42.66 -42.06 60.06
N LEU A 280 41.67 -42.05 59.17
CA LEU A 280 41.27 -40.81 58.42
C LEU A 280 40.91 -39.66 59.38
N LYS A 281 40.31 -40.00 60.52
CA LYS A 281 39.98 -39.00 61.52
C LYS A 281 41.19 -38.33 62.13
N GLU A 282 42.22 -39.14 62.51
CA GLU A 282 43.49 -38.63 63.06
C GLU A 282 44.21 -37.77 62.02
N LEU A 283 44.18 -38.19 60.75
CA LEU A 283 44.76 -37.43 59.66
C LEU A 283 44.12 -36.08 59.51
N ASN A 284 42.77 -35.98 59.59
CA ASN A 284 42.06 -34.79 59.59
C ASN A 284 42.31 -33.81 60.75
N GLU A 285 42.48 -34.39 61.98
CA GLU A 285 42.80 -33.62 63.17
C GLU A 285 44.25 -33.07 63.10
N LEU A 286 45.20 -33.81 62.55
CA LEU A 286 46.61 -33.43 62.42
C LEU A 286 46.92 -32.51 61.26
N ARG A 287 46.24 -32.66 60.09
CA ARG A 287 46.55 -32.01 58.83
C ARG A 287 45.47 -31.26 58.19
N GLY A 288 44.27 -31.23 58.80
CA GLY A 288 43.09 -30.56 58.30
C GLY A 288 42.23 -31.39 57.31
N TYR A 289 40.98 -31.05 57.17
CA TYR A 289 39.99 -31.77 56.33
C TYR A 289 40.37 -31.77 54.84
N GLU A 290 41.02 -30.72 54.35
CA GLU A 290 41.50 -30.67 52.93
C GLU A 290 42.48 -31.80 52.60
N THR A 291 43.35 -32.21 53.63
CA THR A 291 44.28 -33.33 53.45
C THR A 291 43.51 -34.65 53.39
N GLY A 292 42.50 -34.82 54.23
CA GLY A 292 41.61 -35.99 54.16
C GLY A 292 40.89 -36.15 52.87
N ASP A 293 40.33 -35.00 52.35
CA ASP A 293 39.64 -35.01 51.08
C ASP A 293 40.59 -35.40 49.89
N LEU A 294 41.85 -34.92 49.93
CA LEU A 294 42.87 -35.34 48.97
C LEU A 294 43.16 -36.84 49.07
N TYR A 295 43.20 -37.36 50.28
CA TYR A 295 43.42 -38.77 50.49
C TYR A 295 42.27 -39.65 49.99
N LEU A 296 41.04 -39.27 50.33
CA LEU A 296 39.77 -39.87 49.82
C LEU A 296 39.75 -39.90 48.29
N SER A 297 40.10 -38.77 47.68
CA SER A 297 40.16 -38.64 46.23
C SER A 297 41.25 -39.52 45.61
N ALA A 298 42.40 -39.65 46.27
CA ALA A 298 43.48 -40.51 45.80
C ALA A 298 43.05 -42.00 45.83
N VAL A 299 42.39 -42.44 46.90
CA VAL A 299 41.81 -43.78 47.00
C VAL A 299 40.79 -44.02 45.91
N ALA A 300 39.84 -43.08 45.75
CA ALA A 300 38.83 -43.17 44.70
C ALA A 300 39.41 -43.30 43.30
N ASN A 301 40.46 -42.52 42.99
CA ASN A 301 41.16 -42.65 41.71
C ASN A 301 41.80 -44.04 41.50
N ARG A 302 42.26 -44.65 42.58
CA ARG A 302 42.79 -46.02 42.49
C ARG A 302 41.68 -47.04 42.24
N LEU A 303 40.52 -46.85 42.87
CA LEU A 303 39.36 -47.69 42.68
C LEU A 303 38.76 -47.54 41.26
N LYS A 304 38.75 -46.33 40.68
CA LYS A 304 38.38 -46.11 39.26
C LYS A 304 39.29 -46.88 38.28
N LEU A 305 40.57 -47.10 38.59
CA LEU A 305 41.45 -47.94 37.79
C LEU A 305 41.03 -49.40 37.86
N MET A 306 40.64 -49.88 39.07
CA MET A 306 40.16 -51.25 39.26
C MET A 306 38.83 -51.49 38.53
N GLU A 307 37.91 -50.48 38.48
CA GLU A 307 36.67 -50.55 37.67
C GLU A 307 37.01 -50.91 36.21
N LYS A 308 38.00 -50.21 35.63
CA LYS A 308 38.37 -50.39 34.22
C LYS A 308 39.08 -51.72 33.99
N GLU A 309 39.91 -52.20 34.97
CA GLU A 309 40.74 -53.43 34.84
C GLU A 309 39.87 -54.66 35.04
N TYR A 310 38.96 -54.64 35.99
CA TYR A 310 38.25 -55.87 36.46
C TYR A 310 36.74 -55.83 36.15
N GLY A 311 36.25 -54.76 35.49
CA GLY A 311 34.81 -54.60 35.28
C GLY A 311 33.99 -54.41 36.58
N ALA A 312 34.68 -53.98 37.64
CA ALA A 312 34.06 -53.73 38.93
C ALA A 312 33.27 -52.42 38.95
N VAL A 313 32.40 -52.23 39.93
CA VAL A 313 31.68 -51.00 40.22
C VAL A 313 32.12 -50.53 41.60
N ALA A 314 32.76 -49.36 41.65
CA ALA A 314 33.19 -48.74 42.90
C ALA A 314 32.30 -47.66 43.39
N SER A 315 32.10 -47.52 44.66
CA SER A 315 31.26 -46.51 45.28
C SER A 315 31.82 -46.01 46.61
N ARG A 316 31.58 -44.79 46.95
CA ARG A 316 31.76 -44.30 48.31
C ARG A 316 30.54 -44.63 49.14
N TYR A 317 30.65 -45.58 50.06
CA TYR A 317 29.57 -46.13 50.84
C TYR A 317 29.30 -45.34 52.13
N GLY A 318 30.31 -44.78 52.70
CA GLY A 318 30.27 -44.00 53.94
C GLY A 318 31.24 -42.81 53.88
N GLY A 319 31.59 -42.24 55.04
CA GLY A 319 32.56 -41.15 55.14
C GLY A 319 33.98 -41.57 54.67
N ASP A 320 34.48 -42.70 55.18
CA ASP A 320 35.80 -43.34 54.93
C ASP A 320 35.64 -44.70 54.29
N GLU A 321 34.43 -45.19 54.08
CA GLU A 321 34.11 -46.50 53.55
C GLU A 321 33.84 -46.49 52.03
N PHE A 322 34.43 -47.42 51.34
CA PHE A 322 34.21 -47.66 49.90
C PHE A 322 33.72 -49.12 49.67
N LEU A 323 32.73 -49.23 48.78
CA LEU A 323 32.25 -50.57 48.39
C LEU A 323 32.58 -50.82 46.94
N ILE A 324 33.17 -51.99 46.67
CA ILE A 324 33.53 -52.47 45.35
C ILE A 324 32.63 -53.67 45.04
N ILE A 325 31.95 -53.69 43.95
CA ILE A 325 31.10 -54.78 43.49
C ILE A 325 31.74 -55.39 42.24
N PHE A 326 31.89 -56.67 42.24
CA PHE A 326 32.44 -57.46 41.12
C PHE A 326 31.32 -58.32 40.53
N PRO A 327 30.65 -57.88 39.45
CA PRO A 327 29.66 -58.72 38.82
C PRO A 327 30.25 -59.97 38.17
N GLY A 328 29.57 -61.09 38.32
CA GLY A 328 30.00 -62.39 37.74
C GLY A 328 31.22 -63.06 38.40
N ALA A 329 31.78 -62.48 39.45
CA ALA A 329 32.90 -63.03 40.18
C ALA A 329 32.45 -63.62 41.54
N ILE A 330 32.87 -64.84 41.84
CA ILE A 330 32.79 -65.48 43.17
C ILE A 330 34.24 -65.47 43.72
N LEU A 331 34.46 -64.63 44.71
CA LEU A 331 35.74 -64.53 45.44
C LEU A 331 35.90 -65.69 46.37
#